data_fc1b94fc4ed5205481d768d9d27b2e40
#
_entry.id   fc1b94fc4ed5205481d768d9d27b2e40
#
_cell.length_a   1.000
_cell.length_b   1.000
_cell.length_c   1.000
_cell.angle_alpha   90.00
_cell.angle_beta   90.00
_cell.angle_gamma   90.00
#
_symmetry.space_group_name_H-M   'P 1'
#
loop_
_entity.id
_entity.type
_entity.pdbx_description
1 polymer ?
#
loop_
_entity_poly.entity_id
_entity_poly.type
_entity_poly.pdbx_seq_one_letter_code
_entity_poly.pdbx_strand_id
1 'polypeptide(L)'
;MSVLLVCSCNMDITPKNIVSDDDMMGSPKGMSIYMATLYSHMPFEDFKYMAAWGFNFNGWLGTLGIDGSGEAMNRDDVFRTFRGEDNPCWSNAFELIHDANHLIESLPSYRSNFTESEYDFFMGQGYFVRAYVFYQMARRFGGVPLVTHTIAYPNSSDKLEIPRASEEDTWDWICKDFDTAISFLPATSLMSGLPNKYAALAFKAEAMLYAGSVAKYNETVTGRLTGFGDKTGVRVIGFSPDTYRDAYIRYFSEAYK
;
A
#
# COMPACT_ATOMS: atom_id res chain seq x y z
N MET A 1 56.10 7.92 -41.08
CA MET A 1 54.65 8.05 -40.98
C MET A 1 54.19 7.04 -39.92
N SER A 2 53.99 7.52 -38.67
CA SER A 2 53.65 6.66 -37.54
C SER A 2 52.12 6.67 -37.42
N VAL A 3 51.51 5.48 -37.56
CA VAL A 3 50.08 5.28 -37.35
C VAL A 3 49.87 5.02 -35.86
N LEU A 4 49.25 5.97 -35.17
CA LEU A 4 48.76 5.78 -33.80
C LEU A 4 47.44 4.97 -33.85
N LEU A 5 47.51 3.71 -33.45
CA LEU A 5 46.32 2.88 -33.15
C LEU A 5 45.75 3.36 -31.82
N VAL A 6 44.63 4.08 -31.90
CA VAL A 6 43.81 4.41 -30.73
C VAL A 6 42.94 3.19 -30.42
N CYS A 7 43.34 2.35 -29.47
CA CYS A 7 42.44 1.37 -28.86
C CYS A 7 41.40 2.14 -28.04
N SER A 8 40.18 2.25 -28.55
CA SER A 8 39.04 2.66 -27.78
C SER A 8 38.68 1.52 -26.82
N CYS A 9 38.98 1.68 -25.54
CA CYS A 9 38.45 0.81 -24.51
C CYS A 9 36.93 1.10 -24.42
N ASN A 10 36.13 0.09 -24.70
CA ASN A 10 34.69 0.16 -24.44
C ASN A 10 34.49 0.23 -22.93
N MET A 11 34.19 1.43 -22.43
CA MET A 11 33.94 1.70 -20.99
C MET A 11 32.47 1.53 -20.62
N ASP A 12 31.71 0.74 -21.36
CA ASP A 12 30.37 0.29 -20.98
C ASP A 12 30.45 -0.76 -19.86
N ILE A 13 30.95 -0.34 -18.73
CA ILE A 13 30.86 -1.15 -17.52
C ILE A 13 29.47 -0.89 -16.95
N THR A 14 28.57 -1.83 -17.16
CA THR A 14 27.28 -1.86 -16.43
C THR A 14 27.57 -1.84 -14.93
N PRO A 15 27.05 -0.87 -14.18
CA PRO A 15 27.28 -0.79 -12.74
C PRO A 15 26.77 -2.07 -12.07
N LYS A 16 27.64 -2.83 -11.45
CA LYS A 16 27.31 -4.09 -10.78
C LYS A 16 26.42 -3.91 -9.53
N ASN A 17 26.17 -2.67 -9.13
CA ASN A 17 25.39 -2.32 -7.94
C ASN A 17 23.97 -1.84 -8.26
N ILE A 18 23.59 -1.78 -9.54
CA ILE A 18 22.23 -1.47 -9.95
C ILE A 18 21.56 -2.78 -10.33
N VAL A 19 20.59 -3.19 -9.52
CA VAL A 19 19.72 -4.32 -9.83
C VAL A 19 18.73 -3.85 -10.88
N SER A 20 18.73 -4.45 -12.06
CA SER A 20 17.81 -4.09 -13.14
C SER A 20 16.46 -4.80 -12.96
N ASP A 21 15.44 -4.31 -13.69
CA ASP A 21 14.15 -5.00 -13.76
C ASP A 21 14.29 -6.43 -14.30
N ASP A 22 15.21 -6.64 -15.25
CA ASP A 22 15.50 -7.97 -15.78
C ASP A 22 16.04 -8.93 -14.70
N ASP A 23 16.85 -8.43 -13.76
CA ASP A 23 17.36 -9.23 -12.65
C ASP A 23 16.27 -9.58 -11.63
N MET A 24 15.35 -8.64 -11.38
CA MET A 24 14.27 -8.79 -10.40
C MET A 24 13.05 -9.50 -10.96
N MET A 25 12.56 -9.06 -12.12
CA MET A 25 11.30 -9.53 -12.70
C MET A 25 11.50 -10.58 -13.80
N GLY A 26 12.73 -10.79 -14.25
CA GLY A 26 13.07 -11.74 -15.32
C GLY A 26 13.04 -13.21 -14.89
N SER A 27 12.85 -13.51 -13.60
CA SER A 27 12.83 -14.90 -13.11
C SER A 27 12.03 -15.06 -11.80
N PRO A 28 11.50 -16.29 -11.52
CA PRO A 28 10.83 -16.57 -10.24
C PRO A 28 11.71 -16.30 -9.01
N LYS A 29 13.03 -16.52 -9.12
CA LYS A 29 13.98 -16.24 -8.04
C LYS A 29 14.13 -14.74 -7.81
N GLY A 30 14.26 -13.95 -8.86
CA GLY A 30 14.30 -12.48 -8.76
C GLY A 30 13.01 -11.93 -8.14
N MET A 31 11.86 -12.42 -8.60
CA MET A 31 10.55 -12.08 -8.03
C MET A 31 10.43 -12.45 -6.55
N SER A 32 11.01 -13.57 -6.12
CA SER A 32 11.00 -13.93 -4.69
C SER A 32 11.76 -12.92 -3.85
N ILE A 33 12.88 -12.38 -4.35
CA ILE A 33 13.65 -11.32 -3.69
C ILE A 33 12.85 -10.02 -3.67
N TYR A 34 12.24 -9.66 -4.80
CA TYR A 34 11.38 -8.47 -4.90
C TYR A 34 10.22 -8.53 -3.91
N MET A 35 9.54 -9.68 -3.82
CA MET A 35 8.48 -9.89 -2.82
C MET A 35 8.99 -9.72 -1.40
N ALA A 36 10.16 -10.29 -1.07
CA ALA A 36 10.74 -10.13 0.27
C ALA A 36 10.98 -8.65 0.61
N THR A 37 11.45 -7.87 -0.36
CA THR A 37 11.64 -6.41 -0.20
C THR A 37 10.30 -5.70 0.02
N LEU A 38 9.30 -5.93 -0.82
CA LEU A 38 7.96 -5.33 -0.65
C LEU A 38 7.38 -5.64 0.73
N TYR A 39 7.39 -6.91 1.13
CA TYR A 39 6.83 -7.32 2.41
C TYR A 39 7.62 -6.85 3.62
N SER A 40 8.92 -6.64 3.49
CA SER A 40 9.73 -6.06 4.58
C SER A 40 9.36 -4.60 4.88
N HIS A 41 8.78 -3.90 3.91
CA HIS A 41 8.31 -2.52 4.05
C HIS A 41 6.82 -2.39 4.34
N MET A 42 6.08 -3.50 4.36
CA MET A 42 4.64 -3.47 4.63
C MET A 42 4.33 -2.98 6.05
N PRO A 43 3.32 -2.12 6.23
CA PRO A 43 2.93 -1.59 7.53
C PRO A 43 2.09 -2.59 8.33
N PHE A 44 2.62 -3.79 8.53
CA PHE A 44 1.97 -4.76 9.40
C PHE A 44 2.09 -4.33 10.87
N GLU A 45 0.98 -4.39 11.56
CA GLU A 45 0.93 -4.25 13.01
C GLU A 45 1.47 -5.55 13.62
N ASP A 46 2.78 -5.66 13.78
CA ASP A 46 3.39 -6.76 14.50
C ASP A 46 3.74 -6.35 15.93
N PHE A 47 3.35 -7.15 16.88
CA PHE A 47 3.68 -6.98 18.29
C PHE A 47 5.04 -7.61 18.61
N LYS A 48 6.01 -7.46 17.74
CA LYS A 48 7.32 -8.05 17.91
C LYS A 48 8.06 -7.41 19.08
N TYR A 49 8.33 -8.18 20.12
CA TYR A 49 9.14 -7.75 21.22
C TYR A 49 10.63 -7.68 20.86
N MET A 50 11.24 -6.53 21.08
CA MET A 50 12.68 -6.33 20.97
C MET A 50 13.26 -6.03 22.34
N ALA A 51 14.22 -6.85 22.80
CA ALA A 51 14.78 -6.75 24.15
C ALA A 51 15.38 -5.37 24.51
N ALA A 52 15.87 -4.62 23.52
CA ALA A 52 16.45 -3.29 23.73
C ALA A 52 15.40 -2.16 23.76
N TRP A 53 14.23 -2.36 23.12
CA TRP A 53 13.26 -1.29 22.84
C TRP A 53 11.82 -1.62 23.26
N GLY A 54 11.60 -2.79 23.84
CA GLY A 54 10.26 -3.29 24.18
C GLY A 54 9.52 -3.82 22.95
N PHE A 55 8.21 -3.65 22.93
CA PHE A 55 7.40 -3.98 21.75
C PHE A 55 7.68 -2.96 20.65
N ASN A 56 8.34 -3.42 19.60
CA ASN A 56 8.62 -2.58 18.45
C ASN A 56 7.48 -2.69 17.45
N PHE A 57 6.94 -1.54 17.16
CA PHE A 57 6.01 -1.37 16.08
C PHE A 57 6.80 -0.98 14.83
N ASN A 58 6.40 -1.51 13.70
CA ASN A 58 6.96 -1.13 12.41
C ASN A 58 7.05 0.40 12.32
N GLY A 59 8.22 0.94 11.97
CA GLY A 59 8.51 2.38 11.94
C GLY A 59 7.57 3.22 11.07
N TRP A 60 6.77 2.57 10.22
CA TRP A 60 5.69 3.16 9.45
C TRP A 60 4.57 3.77 10.27
N LEU A 61 4.25 3.13 11.37
CA LEU A 61 3.04 3.39 12.12
C LEU A 61 3.30 4.36 13.26
N GLY A 62 4.55 4.74 13.44
CA GLY A 62 4.96 5.48 14.63
C GLY A 62 4.68 4.65 15.89
N THR A 63 4.58 5.30 17.00
CA THR A 63 4.00 4.68 18.19
C THR A 63 2.52 4.46 17.93
N LEU A 64 2.15 3.20 17.76
CA LEU A 64 0.77 2.84 17.50
C LEU A 64 -0.14 3.19 18.66
N GLY A 65 -1.42 3.28 18.35
CA GLY A 65 -2.48 3.68 19.25
C GLY A 65 -2.61 2.93 20.57
N ILE A 66 -1.74 1.95 20.83
CA ILE A 66 -1.56 1.34 22.15
C ILE A 66 -0.71 2.25 23.04
N ASP A 67 0.33 2.91 22.48
CA ASP A 67 1.10 3.93 23.20
C ASP A 67 0.22 5.18 23.39
N GLY A 68 -0.11 5.48 24.62
CA GLY A 68 -1.03 6.59 24.95
C GLY A 68 -2.50 6.18 25.05
N SER A 69 -2.83 4.90 24.85
CA SER A 69 -4.09 4.34 25.30
C SER A 69 -3.97 3.90 26.77
N GLY A 70 -5.10 3.65 27.42
CA GLY A 70 -5.10 3.10 28.79
C GLY A 70 -4.57 1.66 28.91
N GLU A 71 -4.24 1.03 27.78
CA GLU A 71 -3.82 -0.38 27.72
C GLU A 71 -2.30 -0.56 27.72
N ALA A 72 -1.55 0.41 27.23
CA ALA A 72 -0.09 0.37 27.29
C ALA A 72 0.51 1.78 27.34
N MET A 73 1.53 1.95 28.16
CA MET A 73 2.31 3.17 28.27
C MET A 73 3.77 2.87 27.96
N ASN A 74 4.37 3.70 27.11
CA ASN A 74 5.80 3.60 26.86
C ASN A 74 6.56 4.12 28.09
N ARG A 75 7.61 3.41 28.49
CA ARG A 75 8.46 3.79 29.63
C ARG A 75 9.07 5.18 29.50
N ASP A 76 9.46 5.53 28.29
CA ASP A 76 10.29 6.70 28.02
C ASP A 76 9.50 7.90 27.47
N ASP A 77 8.21 7.72 27.12
CA ASP A 77 7.43 8.76 26.45
C ASP A 77 5.93 8.67 26.79
N VAL A 78 5.61 9.18 27.97
CA VAL A 78 4.28 9.02 28.58
C VAL A 78 3.18 9.83 27.87
N PHE A 79 3.54 10.83 27.04
CA PHE A 79 2.58 11.71 26.35
C PHE A 79 3.08 12.15 24.97
N ARG A 80 3.21 11.21 24.03
CA ARG A 80 3.36 11.65 22.63
C ARG A 80 2.04 12.22 22.13
N THR A 81 1.99 13.52 22.03
CA THR A 81 0.96 14.18 21.22
C THR A 81 1.20 13.79 19.77
N PHE A 82 0.28 13.05 19.18
CA PHE A 82 0.28 12.78 17.76
C PHE A 82 0.23 14.11 17.02
N ARG A 83 1.36 14.57 16.53
CA ARG A 83 1.41 15.67 15.56
C ARG A 83 1.34 15.03 14.19
N GLY A 84 0.26 15.30 13.43
CA GLY A 84 0.06 14.73 12.10
C GLY A 84 1.17 15.05 11.09
N GLU A 85 2.02 16.03 11.42
CA GLU A 85 3.15 16.48 10.60
C GLU A 85 4.32 15.50 10.58
N ASP A 86 4.45 14.64 11.59
CA ASP A 86 5.58 13.71 11.76
C ASP A 86 5.21 12.26 11.46
N ASN A 87 4.09 12.00 10.79
CA ASN A 87 3.67 10.63 10.51
C ASN A 87 4.35 10.07 9.25
N PRO A 88 5.36 9.20 9.38
CA PRO A 88 6.10 8.64 8.24
C PRO A 88 5.23 7.72 7.37
N CYS A 89 4.03 7.37 7.84
CA CYS A 89 3.11 6.52 7.09
C CYS A 89 2.78 7.10 5.71
N TRP A 90 2.69 8.43 5.58
CA TRP A 90 2.35 9.06 4.30
C TRP A 90 3.44 8.84 3.23
N SER A 91 4.68 9.20 3.52
CA SER A 91 5.80 9.07 2.56
C SER A 91 6.10 7.61 2.23
N ASN A 92 6.24 6.77 3.27
CA ASN A 92 6.54 5.36 3.11
C ASN A 92 5.43 4.61 2.35
N ALA A 93 4.15 5.02 2.54
CA ALA A 93 3.03 4.46 1.79
C ALA A 93 3.17 4.71 0.30
N PHE A 94 3.47 5.93 -0.11
CA PHE A 94 3.60 6.24 -1.55
C PHE A 94 4.83 5.61 -2.18
N GLU A 95 5.93 5.40 -1.43
CA GLU A 95 7.06 4.62 -1.90
C GLU A 95 6.63 3.17 -2.21
N LEU A 96 5.94 2.52 -1.28
CA LEU A 96 5.49 1.14 -1.48
C LEU A 96 4.37 1.01 -2.52
N ILE A 97 3.49 2.02 -2.64
CA ILE A 97 2.50 2.09 -3.72
C ILE A 97 3.20 2.20 -5.08
N HIS A 98 4.27 3.01 -5.17
CA HIS A 98 5.08 3.11 -6.38
C HIS A 98 5.67 1.74 -6.76
N ASP A 99 6.27 1.05 -5.82
CA ASP A 99 6.86 -0.28 -6.06
C ASP A 99 5.80 -1.32 -6.46
N ALA A 100 4.63 -1.30 -5.81
CA ALA A 100 3.52 -2.17 -6.19
C ALA A 100 2.99 -1.85 -7.61
N ASN A 101 2.87 -0.56 -7.96
CA ASN A 101 2.49 -0.15 -9.31
C ASN A 101 3.53 -0.59 -10.32
N HIS A 102 4.82 -0.41 -10.01
CA HIS A 102 5.92 -0.84 -10.87
C HIS A 102 5.86 -2.35 -11.15
N LEU A 103 5.61 -3.15 -10.13
CA LEU A 103 5.40 -4.59 -10.31
C LEU A 103 4.22 -4.90 -11.24
N ILE A 104 3.06 -4.29 -10.98
CA ILE A 104 1.83 -4.55 -11.75
C ILE A 104 2.00 -4.14 -13.22
N GLU A 105 2.72 -3.06 -13.49
CA GLU A 105 2.92 -2.53 -14.85
C GLU A 105 4.04 -3.26 -15.59
N SER A 106 5.12 -3.65 -14.91
CA SER A 106 6.31 -4.22 -15.56
C SER A 106 6.24 -5.74 -15.74
N LEU A 107 5.66 -6.48 -14.77
CA LEU A 107 5.60 -7.95 -14.81
C LEU A 107 4.95 -8.52 -16.09
N PRO A 108 3.93 -7.91 -16.71
CA PRO A 108 3.37 -8.37 -17.98
C PRO A 108 4.40 -8.50 -19.11
N SER A 109 5.43 -7.66 -19.13
CA SER A 109 6.51 -7.72 -20.13
C SER A 109 7.38 -8.98 -19.99
N TYR A 110 7.38 -9.59 -18.81
CA TYR A 110 8.14 -10.80 -18.49
C TYR A 110 7.26 -12.06 -18.43
N ARG A 111 6.00 -11.97 -18.86
CA ARG A 111 5.01 -13.06 -18.76
C ARG A 111 5.53 -14.42 -19.25
N SER A 112 6.33 -14.42 -20.32
CA SER A 112 6.88 -15.64 -20.92
C SER A 112 7.89 -16.39 -20.03
N ASN A 113 8.41 -15.75 -18.99
CA ASN A 113 9.43 -16.31 -18.08
C ASN A 113 8.80 -17.06 -16.90
N PHE A 114 7.47 -17.07 -16.80
CA PHE A 114 6.71 -17.62 -15.67
C PHE A 114 5.68 -18.64 -16.17
N THR A 115 5.40 -19.62 -15.34
CA THR A 115 4.18 -20.41 -15.46
C THR A 115 2.96 -19.52 -15.19
N GLU A 116 1.78 -19.94 -15.63
CA GLU A 116 0.54 -19.21 -15.36
C GLU A 116 0.33 -19.01 -13.86
N SER A 117 0.52 -20.06 -13.08
CA SER A 117 0.38 -20.02 -11.63
C SER A 117 1.36 -19.07 -10.93
N GLU A 118 2.60 -19.00 -11.38
CA GLU A 118 3.60 -18.08 -10.82
C GLU A 118 3.27 -16.64 -11.19
N TYR A 119 2.91 -16.40 -12.45
CA TYR A 119 2.54 -15.07 -12.92
C TYR A 119 1.33 -14.53 -12.15
N ASP A 120 0.27 -15.32 -12.06
CA ASP A 120 -0.95 -14.94 -11.34
C ASP A 120 -0.65 -14.70 -9.87
N PHE A 121 0.17 -15.57 -9.26
CA PHE A 121 0.57 -15.37 -7.87
C PHE A 121 1.28 -14.03 -7.65
N PHE A 122 2.27 -13.68 -8.46
CA PHE A 122 3.00 -12.42 -8.31
C PHE A 122 2.14 -11.20 -8.64
N MET A 123 1.29 -11.28 -9.66
CA MET A 123 0.31 -10.22 -9.96
C MET A 123 -0.65 -10.02 -8.78
N GLY A 124 -1.16 -11.09 -8.22
CA GLY A 124 -2.04 -11.06 -7.06
C GLY A 124 -1.37 -10.46 -5.82
N GLN A 125 -0.07 -10.74 -5.61
CA GLN A 125 0.70 -10.11 -4.53
C GLN A 125 0.83 -8.60 -4.72
N GLY A 126 1.10 -8.14 -5.94
CA GLY A 126 1.18 -6.70 -6.25
C GLY A 126 -0.12 -5.94 -5.91
N TYR A 127 -1.25 -6.47 -6.36
CA TYR A 127 -2.56 -5.90 -6.03
C TYR A 127 -2.88 -5.98 -4.54
N PHE A 128 -2.52 -7.08 -3.88
CA PHE A 128 -2.72 -7.23 -2.43
C PHE A 128 -1.92 -6.19 -1.64
N VAL A 129 -0.64 -6.01 -1.97
CA VAL A 129 0.23 -5.00 -1.32
C VAL A 129 -0.37 -3.61 -1.48
N ARG A 130 -0.76 -3.24 -2.71
CA ARG A 130 -1.32 -1.93 -2.99
C ARG A 130 -2.64 -1.69 -2.25
N ALA A 131 -3.55 -2.65 -2.27
CA ALA A 131 -4.82 -2.59 -1.53
C ALA A 131 -4.60 -2.42 -0.02
N TYR A 132 -3.69 -3.21 0.54
CA TYR A 132 -3.39 -3.16 1.96
C TYR A 132 -2.78 -1.82 2.38
N VAL A 133 -1.87 -1.27 1.58
CA VAL A 133 -1.26 0.03 1.86
C VAL A 133 -2.31 1.15 1.81
N PHE A 134 -3.15 1.18 0.79
CA PHE A 134 -4.26 2.13 0.73
C PHE A 134 -5.24 1.96 1.89
N TYR A 135 -5.51 0.73 2.32
CA TYR A 135 -6.32 0.44 3.51
C TYR A 135 -5.71 1.07 4.77
N GLN A 136 -4.40 0.91 4.99
CA GLN A 136 -3.71 1.51 6.12
C GLN A 136 -3.71 3.05 6.06
N MET A 137 -3.64 3.63 4.87
CA MET A 137 -3.75 5.07 4.68
C MET A 137 -5.17 5.56 4.95
N ALA A 138 -6.19 4.90 4.40
CA ALA A 138 -7.59 5.30 4.58
C ALA A 138 -8.00 5.30 6.05
N ARG A 139 -7.58 4.32 6.83
CA ARG A 139 -7.82 4.26 8.28
C ARG A 139 -7.27 5.47 9.04
N ARG A 140 -6.22 6.11 8.54
CA ARG A 140 -5.50 7.22 9.20
C ARG A 140 -5.87 8.58 8.66
N PHE A 141 -6.07 8.65 7.35
CA PHE A 141 -6.19 9.93 6.64
C PHE A 141 -7.56 10.11 5.96
N GLY A 142 -8.42 9.09 5.93
CA GLY A 142 -9.63 9.11 5.11
C GLY A 142 -9.31 9.00 3.62
N GLY A 143 -9.89 9.86 2.79
CA GLY A 143 -9.57 9.92 1.36
C GLY A 143 -8.11 10.31 1.11
N VAL A 144 -7.46 9.66 0.16
CA VAL A 144 -6.04 9.88 -0.19
C VAL A 144 -5.89 10.01 -1.71
N PRO A 145 -4.74 10.53 -2.21
CA PRO A 145 -4.46 10.48 -3.64
C PRO A 145 -4.40 9.04 -4.15
N LEU A 146 -5.23 8.70 -5.13
CA LEU A 146 -5.25 7.36 -5.72
C LEU A 146 -4.19 7.26 -6.84
N VAL A 147 -2.94 7.04 -6.44
CA VAL A 147 -1.81 6.84 -7.36
C VAL A 147 -1.81 5.38 -7.82
N THR A 148 -2.37 5.12 -8.99
CA THR A 148 -2.64 3.77 -9.51
C THR A 148 -1.71 3.32 -10.62
N HIS A 149 -0.69 4.14 -10.91
CA HIS A 149 0.32 3.90 -11.93
C HIS A 149 1.64 4.54 -11.52
N THR A 150 2.72 4.10 -12.14
CA THR A 150 4.05 4.71 -11.92
C THR A 150 4.10 6.11 -12.52
N ILE A 151 4.76 7.02 -11.82
CA ILE A 151 4.97 8.39 -12.30
C ILE A 151 6.43 8.51 -12.70
N ALA A 152 6.69 8.65 -14.01
CA ALA A 152 8.04 8.80 -14.52
C ALA A 152 8.61 10.18 -14.17
N TYR A 153 9.85 10.21 -13.68
CA TYR A 153 10.61 11.43 -13.45
C TYR A 153 11.63 11.66 -14.58
N PRO A 154 11.88 12.90 -15.04
CA PRO A 154 11.25 14.14 -14.64
C PRO A 154 9.92 14.37 -15.36
N ASN A 155 8.88 14.64 -14.61
CA ASN A 155 7.59 15.04 -15.15
C ASN A 155 7.31 16.52 -14.91
N SER A 156 6.35 17.09 -15.64
CA SER A 156 5.85 18.41 -15.31
C SER A 156 5.25 18.39 -13.90
N SER A 157 5.46 19.47 -13.12
CA SER A 157 4.94 19.63 -11.76
C SER A 157 3.45 19.30 -11.64
N ASP A 158 2.67 19.61 -12.67
CA ASP A 158 1.22 19.40 -12.70
C ASP A 158 0.80 17.93 -12.62
N LYS A 159 1.67 17.00 -13.05
CA LYS A 159 1.41 15.57 -12.97
C LYS A 159 1.76 14.96 -11.59
N LEU A 160 2.50 15.69 -10.78
CA LEU A 160 2.87 15.27 -9.42
C LEU A 160 1.83 15.69 -8.39
N GLU A 161 1.00 16.68 -8.69
CA GLU A 161 -0.06 17.17 -7.82
C GLU A 161 -1.36 16.37 -8.02
N ILE A 162 -1.40 15.13 -7.57
CA ILE A 162 -2.62 14.31 -7.58
C ILE A 162 -3.46 14.69 -6.36
N PRO A 163 -4.68 15.23 -6.55
CA PRO A 163 -5.52 15.60 -5.42
C PRO A 163 -6.01 14.37 -4.66
N ARG A 164 -6.37 14.57 -3.39
CA ARG A 164 -6.99 13.51 -2.58
C ARG A 164 -8.38 13.19 -3.17
N ALA A 165 -8.65 11.89 -3.28
CA ALA A 165 -9.98 11.36 -3.59
C ALA A 165 -10.93 11.52 -2.39
N SER A 166 -12.21 11.30 -2.60
CA SER A 166 -13.14 11.18 -1.47
C SER A 166 -12.81 9.97 -0.61
N GLU A 167 -13.23 10.00 0.66
CA GLU A 167 -13.07 8.82 1.52
C GLU A 167 -13.84 7.63 0.95
N GLU A 168 -15.05 7.85 0.42
CA GLU A 168 -15.87 6.82 -0.22
C GLU A 168 -15.16 6.20 -1.43
N ASP A 169 -14.65 7.02 -2.37
CA ASP A 169 -13.91 6.53 -3.53
C ASP A 169 -12.65 5.76 -3.12
N THR A 170 -12.00 6.19 -2.04
CA THR A 170 -10.80 5.50 -1.53
C THR A 170 -11.15 4.11 -1.02
N TRP A 171 -12.23 3.96 -0.25
CA TRP A 171 -12.67 2.66 0.22
C TRP A 171 -13.14 1.75 -0.92
N ASP A 172 -13.84 2.29 -1.90
CA ASP A 172 -14.26 1.53 -3.09
C ASP A 172 -13.05 1.05 -3.90
N TRP A 173 -12.03 1.89 -4.04
CA TRP A 173 -10.78 1.51 -4.69
C TRP A 173 -10.06 0.37 -3.96
N ILE A 174 -9.96 0.46 -2.63
CA ILE A 174 -9.35 -0.59 -1.80
C ILE A 174 -10.05 -1.93 -2.03
N CYS A 175 -11.38 -1.94 -2.00
CA CYS A 175 -12.16 -3.15 -2.25
C CYS A 175 -11.93 -3.72 -3.65
N LYS A 176 -11.87 -2.85 -4.67
CA LYS A 176 -11.59 -3.25 -6.06
C LYS A 176 -10.21 -3.88 -6.23
N ASP A 177 -9.19 -3.32 -5.60
CA ASP A 177 -7.83 -3.87 -5.65
C ASP A 177 -7.76 -5.22 -4.92
N PHE A 178 -8.44 -5.39 -3.78
CA PHE A 178 -8.57 -6.69 -3.15
C PHE A 178 -9.30 -7.70 -4.03
N ASP A 179 -10.38 -7.31 -4.72
CA ASP A 179 -11.08 -8.20 -5.67
C ASP A 179 -10.16 -8.66 -6.78
N THR A 180 -9.33 -7.76 -7.30
CA THR A 180 -8.34 -8.11 -8.31
C THR A 180 -7.28 -9.07 -7.74
N ALA A 181 -6.77 -8.81 -6.53
CA ALA A 181 -5.86 -9.74 -5.86
C ALA A 181 -6.48 -11.13 -5.65
N ILE A 182 -7.74 -11.19 -5.21
CA ILE A 182 -8.50 -12.43 -5.00
C ILE A 182 -8.65 -13.23 -6.30
N SER A 183 -8.81 -12.54 -7.44
CA SER A 183 -8.94 -13.22 -8.74
C SER A 183 -7.65 -13.89 -9.21
N PHE A 184 -6.50 -13.33 -8.82
CA PHE A 184 -5.19 -13.84 -9.18
C PHE A 184 -4.62 -14.84 -8.15
N LEU A 185 -4.87 -14.62 -6.86
CA LEU A 185 -4.23 -15.40 -5.80
C LEU A 185 -4.80 -16.83 -5.70
N PRO A 186 -3.93 -17.84 -5.57
CA PRO A 186 -4.34 -19.22 -5.36
C PRO A 186 -4.89 -19.44 -3.94
N ALA A 187 -5.67 -20.51 -3.76
CA ALA A 187 -6.17 -20.92 -2.45
C ALA A 187 -5.03 -21.30 -1.48
N THR A 188 -3.94 -21.85 -2.01
CA THR A 188 -2.72 -22.15 -1.25
C THR A 188 -1.59 -21.29 -1.77
N SER A 189 -0.95 -20.53 -0.89
CA SER A 189 0.17 -19.66 -1.29
C SER A 189 1.34 -20.50 -1.85
N LEU A 190 1.95 -20.01 -2.94
CA LEU A 190 3.14 -20.63 -3.52
C LEU A 190 4.40 -20.38 -2.68
N MET A 191 4.37 -19.35 -1.84
CA MET A 191 5.48 -19.00 -0.95
C MET A 191 4.99 -18.91 0.48
N SER A 192 5.70 -19.60 1.38
CA SER A 192 5.35 -19.56 2.82
C SER A 192 5.41 -18.14 3.36
N GLY A 193 4.40 -17.74 4.13
CA GLY A 193 4.30 -16.43 4.74
C GLY A 193 3.68 -15.34 3.86
N LEU A 194 3.48 -15.58 2.56
CA LEU A 194 2.79 -14.63 1.70
C LEU A 194 1.27 -14.93 1.64
N PRO A 195 0.45 -13.88 1.44
CA PRO A 195 -1.00 -14.02 1.35
C PRO A 195 -1.44 -14.97 0.25
N ASN A 196 -2.50 -15.67 0.54
CA ASN A 196 -3.28 -16.45 -0.42
C ASN A 196 -4.65 -15.79 -0.66
N LYS A 197 -5.49 -16.40 -1.48
CA LYS A 197 -6.84 -15.92 -1.77
C LYS A 197 -7.66 -15.64 -0.50
N TYR A 198 -7.57 -16.50 0.49
CA TYR A 198 -8.37 -16.36 1.73
C TYR A 198 -7.86 -15.24 2.62
N ALA A 199 -6.56 -14.99 2.64
CA ALA A 199 -6.01 -13.83 3.32
C ALA A 199 -6.51 -12.52 2.68
N ALA A 200 -6.52 -12.44 1.35
CA ALA A 200 -7.05 -11.28 0.63
C ALA A 200 -8.57 -11.07 0.89
N LEU A 201 -9.35 -12.15 0.93
CA LEU A 201 -10.76 -12.09 1.30
C LEU A 201 -10.96 -11.57 2.73
N ALA A 202 -10.16 -12.04 3.69
CA ALA A 202 -10.24 -11.60 5.08
C ALA A 202 -9.94 -10.11 5.23
N PHE A 203 -8.88 -9.61 4.57
CA PHE A 203 -8.55 -8.18 4.59
C PHE A 203 -9.58 -7.32 3.85
N LYS A 204 -10.16 -7.83 2.74
CA LYS A 204 -11.28 -7.16 2.09
C LYS A 204 -12.47 -7.03 3.03
N ALA A 205 -12.85 -8.13 3.72
CA ALA A 205 -13.95 -8.10 4.68
C ALA A 205 -13.68 -7.12 5.84
N GLU A 206 -12.44 -7.09 6.36
CA GLU A 206 -12.03 -6.13 7.39
C GLU A 206 -12.14 -4.69 6.88
N ALA A 207 -11.65 -4.40 5.67
CA ALA A 207 -11.76 -3.09 5.05
C ALA A 207 -13.22 -2.65 4.87
N MET A 208 -14.08 -3.56 4.42
CA MET A 208 -15.51 -3.29 4.27
C MET A 208 -16.22 -3.03 5.60
N LEU A 209 -15.89 -3.78 6.65
CA LEU A 209 -16.43 -3.56 7.99
C LEU A 209 -16.00 -2.19 8.52
N TYR A 210 -14.74 -1.81 8.28
CA TYR A 210 -14.24 -0.51 8.69
C TYR A 210 -14.93 0.63 7.90
N ALA A 211 -14.97 0.54 6.57
CA ALA A 211 -15.66 1.50 5.71
C ALA A 211 -17.14 1.66 6.07
N GLY A 212 -17.83 0.54 6.28
CA GLY A 212 -19.23 0.52 6.70
C GLY A 212 -19.44 1.17 8.07
N SER A 213 -18.52 0.96 9.01
CA SER A 213 -18.56 1.61 10.32
C SER A 213 -18.32 3.11 10.22
N VAL A 214 -17.34 3.54 9.45
CA VAL A 214 -17.08 4.95 9.17
C VAL A 214 -18.32 5.57 8.53
N ALA A 215 -18.88 4.98 7.48
CA ALA A 215 -20.07 5.50 6.82
C ALA A 215 -21.24 5.61 7.79
N LYS A 216 -21.55 4.53 8.54
CA LYS A 216 -22.71 4.47 9.42
C LYS A 216 -22.64 5.46 10.58
N TYR A 217 -21.49 5.52 11.25
CA TYR A 217 -21.34 6.29 12.48
C TYR A 217 -20.85 7.70 12.23
N ASN A 218 -20.39 7.99 11.03
CA ASN A 218 -19.89 9.30 10.65
C ASN A 218 -20.97 10.39 10.77
N GLU A 219 -22.16 10.17 10.38
CA GLU A 219 -23.23 11.18 10.43
C GLU A 219 -23.99 11.20 11.77
N THR A 220 -23.78 10.20 12.62
CA THR A 220 -24.56 10.04 13.86
C THR A 220 -23.84 10.52 15.11
N VAL A 221 -22.52 10.73 15.03
CA VAL A 221 -21.71 11.18 16.18
C VAL A 221 -21.66 12.69 16.22
N THR A 222 -22.12 13.30 17.31
CA THR A 222 -22.05 14.74 17.52
C THR A 222 -20.62 15.24 17.59
N GLY A 223 -20.30 16.34 16.93
CA GLY A 223 -18.96 16.93 16.90
C GLY A 223 -17.99 16.27 15.92
N ARG A 224 -18.54 15.53 15.00
CA ARG A 224 -17.77 14.81 14.02
C ARG A 224 -16.95 15.68 13.09
N LEU A 225 -15.73 15.18 12.87
CA LEU A 225 -14.80 15.78 11.92
C LEU A 225 -15.23 15.46 10.50
N THR A 226 -15.50 16.49 9.72
CA THR A 226 -15.60 16.43 8.27
C THR A 226 -14.47 17.25 7.69
N GLY A 227 -13.82 16.73 6.64
CA GLY A 227 -12.75 17.44 5.96
C GLY A 227 -13.00 17.47 4.46
N PHE A 228 -12.62 18.58 3.84
CA PHE A 228 -12.72 18.78 2.40
C PHE A 228 -11.33 19.08 1.85
N GLY A 229 -11.06 18.61 0.64
CA GLY A 229 -9.83 18.95 -0.07
C GLY A 229 -9.85 20.41 -0.49
N ASP A 230 -8.84 21.19 -0.09
CA ASP A 230 -8.78 22.63 -0.31
C ASP A 230 -8.90 23.03 -1.79
N LYS A 231 -8.30 22.25 -2.70
CA LYS A 231 -8.32 22.53 -4.14
C LYS A 231 -9.55 21.95 -4.85
N THR A 232 -10.15 20.89 -4.33
CA THR A 232 -11.19 20.13 -5.04
C THR A 232 -12.58 20.27 -4.43
N GLY A 233 -12.67 20.65 -3.15
CA GLY A 233 -13.92 20.61 -2.40
C GLY A 233 -14.47 19.20 -2.17
N VAL A 234 -13.71 18.15 -2.51
CA VAL A 234 -14.10 16.75 -2.31
C VAL A 234 -14.06 16.41 -0.83
N ARG A 235 -15.04 15.66 -0.35
CA ARG A 235 -15.10 15.20 1.05
C ARG A 235 -14.04 14.11 1.28
N VAL A 236 -12.91 14.51 1.85
CA VAL A 236 -11.78 13.62 2.14
C VAL A 236 -11.88 12.93 3.51
N ILE A 237 -12.79 13.41 4.38
CA ILE A 237 -13.11 12.79 5.66
C ILE A 237 -14.63 12.68 5.78
N GLY A 238 -15.09 11.46 6.01
CA GLY A 238 -16.49 11.12 6.12
C GLY A 238 -17.17 10.88 4.76
N PHE A 239 -18.31 10.21 4.83
CA PHE A 239 -19.14 9.91 3.66
C PHE A 239 -20.13 11.07 3.41
N SER A 240 -20.63 11.16 2.18
CA SER A 240 -21.66 12.14 1.86
C SER A 240 -22.96 11.85 2.63
N PRO A 241 -23.65 12.89 3.14
CA PRO A 241 -24.97 12.74 3.75
C PRO A 241 -26.00 12.06 2.83
N ASP A 242 -25.79 12.16 1.51
CA ASP A 242 -26.71 11.60 0.52
C ASP A 242 -26.46 10.12 0.23
N THR A 243 -25.20 9.63 0.41
CA THR A 243 -24.77 8.27 0.01
C THR A 243 -24.44 7.35 1.17
N TYR A 244 -24.18 7.88 2.38
CA TYR A 244 -23.66 7.09 3.49
C TYR A 244 -24.52 5.87 3.88
N ARG A 245 -25.85 5.98 3.75
CA ARG A 245 -26.78 4.89 4.11
C ARG A 245 -26.64 3.69 3.17
N ASP A 246 -26.62 3.97 1.88
CA ASP A 246 -26.45 2.93 0.87
C ASP A 246 -25.02 2.35 0.94
N ALA A 247 -24.05 3.18 1.20
CA ALA A 247 -22.66 2.78 1.37
C ALA A 247 -22.49 1.79 2.54
N TYR A 248 -22.96 2.12 3.75
CA TYR A 248 -22.79 1.20 4.88
C TYR A 248 -23.56 -0.11 4.73
N ILE A 249 -24.77 -0.06 4.14
CA ILE A 249 -25.54 -1.27 3.86
C ILE A 249 -24.78 -2.15 2.88
N ARG A 250 -24.25 -1.57 1.80
CA ARG A 250 -23.45 -2.27 0.81
C ARG A 250 -22.23 -2.91 1.43
N TYR A 251 -21.40 -2.14 2.15
CA TYR A 251 -20.16 -2.64 2.76
C TYR A 251 -20.44 -3.78 3.77
N PHE A 252 -21.39 -3.61 4.68
CA PHE A 252 -21.70 -4.67 5.64
C PHE A 252 -22.29 -5.92 4.99
N SER A 253 -23.13 -5.76 3.96
CA SER A 253 -23.71 -6.90 3.24
C SER A 253 -22.65 -7.69 2.47
N GLU A 254 -21.67 -7.02 1.88
CA GLU A 254 -20.59 -7.66 1.13
C GLU A 254 -19.52 -8.27 2.04
N ALA A 255 -19.22 -7.63 3.18
CA ALA A 255 -18.30 -8.19 4.17
C ALA A 255 -18.79 -9.51 4.78
N TYR A 256 -20.12 -9.76 4.78
CA TYR A 256 -20.72 -10.98 5.30
C TYR A 256 -20.69 -12.15 4.29
N LYS A 257 -20.52 -11.89 2.99
CA LYS A 257 -20.46 -12.93 1.94
C LYS A 257 -19.12 -13.63 1.90
#